data_c8d391fadf1e3a40b0872e56dcb97077
#
_entry.id   c8d391fadf1e3a40b0872e56dcb97077
#
_cell.length_a   1.000
_cell.length_b   1.000
_cell.length_c   1.000
_cell.angle_alpha   90.00
_cell.angle_beta   90.00
_cell.angle_gamma   90.00
#
_symmetry.space_group_name_H-M   'P 1'
#
loop_
_entity.id
_entity.type
_entity.pdbx_description
1 polymer ?
#
loop_
_entity_poly.entity_id
_entity_poly.type
_entity_poly.pdbx_seq_one_letter_code
_entity_poly.pdbx_strand_id
1 'polypeptide(L)'
;SSVSKKNIGSSLKFVYSDNNSLSVIFHDNDLLMGVVGEFNKNLKELEKITQSNLYSRGNSILIKSNFKNNEIIKNAIQFLADQFINNGSIENKDILSSVDKFMINEKAKNNNVTDIIKTPKKSIIPRSEKQKEYVRALRQSDIIISAGPAGTGKTFLAVAVGLTTFAQMFKLLRLGTLTITSIHLPLKSA
;
A
#
# COMPACT_ATOMS: atom_id res chain seq x y z
N SER A 1 -25.86 26.17 -1.73
CA SER A 1 -24.75 26.26 -2.68
C SER A 1 -23.98 24.95 -2.66
N SER A 2 -24.09 24.17 -3.73
CA SER A 2 -23.41 22.89 -3.90
C SER A 2 -21.92 23.15 -4.11
N VAL A 3 -21.09 22.78 -3.13
CA VAL A 3 -19.64 22.73 -3.29
C VAL A 3 -19.34 21.56 -4.23
N SER A 4 -18.99 21.89 -5.46
CA SER A 4 -18.51 20.94 -6.46
C SER A 4 -17.26 20.25 -5.89
N LYS A 5 -17.29 18.93 -5.69
CA LYS A 5 -16.12 18.11 -5.38
C LYS A 5 -15.14 18.23 -6.55
N LYS A 6 -14.15 19.10 -6.40
CA LYS A 6 -13.05 19.27 -7.36
C LYS A 6 -12.32 17.93 -7.48
N ASN A 7 -12.27 17.38 -8.68
CA ASN A 7 -11.66 16.08 -8.96
C ASN A 7 -10.14 16.22 -8.76
N ILE A 8 -9.61 15.64 -7.71
CA ILE A 8 -8.24 15.79 -7.21
C ILE A 8 -7.20 15.25 -8.19
N GLY A 9 -7.57 14.26 -9.01
CA GLY A 9 -6.71 13.68 -10.04
C GLY A 9 -6.24 14.66 -11.14
N SER A 10 -6.87 15.85 -11.24
CA SER A 10 -6.50 16.89 -12.20
C SER A 10 -5.60 18.01 -11.63
N SER A 11 -5.40 18.06 -10.30
CA SER A 11 -4.69 19.17 -9.64
C SER A 11 -3.19 18.93 -9.49
N LEU A 12 -2.73 17.68 -9.54
CA LEU A 12 -1.33 17.29 -9.41
C LEU A 12 -0.88 16.44 -10.60
N LYS A 13 0.32 16.74 -11.12
CA LYS A 13 0.99 15.93 -12.13
C LYS A 13 2.32 15.42 -11.58
N PHE A 14 2.60 14.15 -11.77
CA PHE A 14 3.83 13.50 -11.33
C PHE A 14 4.71 13.19 -12.54
N VAL A 15 5.98 13.61 -12.48
CA VAL A 15 6.95 13.42 -13.57
C VAL A 15 8.23 12.83 -12.97
N TYR A 16 8.59 11.63 -13.39
CA TYR A 16 9.86 10.99 -13.05
C TYR A 16 10.94 11.42 -14.03
N SER A 17 12.14 11.67 -13.53
CA SER A 17 13.34 11.93 -14.31
C SER A 17 14.31 10.74 -14.22
N ASP A 18 15.20 10.59 -15.21
CA ASP A 18 16.16 9.50 -15.34
C ASP A 18 17.13 9.35 -14.15
N ASN A 19 17.25 10.37 -13.30
CA ASN A 19 18.11 10.42 -12.12
C ASN A 19 17.40 10.05 -10.82
N ASN A 20 16.37 9.20 -10.85
CA ASN A 20 15.58 8.85 -9.67
C ASN A 20 14.96 10.07 -8.95
N SER A 21 14.80 11.18 -9.62
CA SER A 21 14.09 12.33 -9.09
C SER A 21 12.64 12.36 -9.54
N LEU A 22 11.76 12.80 -8.66
CA LEU A 22 10.33 12.96 -8.93
C LEU A 22 9.94 14.42 -8.79
N SER A 23 9.29 14.98 -9.80
CA SER A 23 8.68 16.31 -9.76
C SER A 23 7.17 16.20 -9.59
N VAL A 24 6.65 16.86 -8.56
CA VAL A 24 5.20 17.00 -8.32
C VAL A 24 4.80 18.41 -8.75
N ILE A 25 4.06 18.50 -9.84
CA ILE A 25 3.64 19.78 -10.44
C ILE A 25 2.21 20.08 -9.99
N PHE A 26 2.01 21.27 -9.46
CA PHE A 26 0.71 21.76 -9.01
C PHE A 26 0.12 22.69 -10.08
N HIS A 27 -1.14 22.45 -10.43
CA HIS A 27 -1.88 23.36 -11.33
C HIS A 27 -2.50 24.55 -10.59
N ASP A 28 -2.56 24.45 -9.26
CA ASP A 28 -3.12 25.47 -8.37
C ASP A 28 -2.02 25.92 -7.39
N ASN A 29 -1.68 27.22 -7.43
CA ASN A 29 -0.64 27.78 -6.58
C ASN A 29 -1.06 27.87 -5.10
N ASP A 30 -2.34 28.08 -4.83
CA ASP A 30 -2.87 28.13 -3.45
C ASP A 30 -2.77 26.75 -2.81
N LEU A 31 -3.04 25.69 -3.59
CA LEU A 31 -2.84 24.32 -3.16
C LEU A 31 -1.36 24.03 -2.87
N LEU A 32 -0.44 24.46 -3.74
CA LEU A 32 1.00 24.32 -3.50
C LEU A 32 1.40 25.01 -2.20
N MET A 33 1.02 26.27 -2.02
CA MET A 33 1.34 27.04 -0.82
C MET A 33 0.77 26.40 0.45
N GLY A 34 -0.44 25.86 0.38
CA GLY A 34 -1.05 25.11 1.48
C GLY A 34 -0.29 23.83 1.85
N VAL A 35 0.13 23.07 0.84
CA VAL A 35 0.89 21.82 1.06
C VAL A 35 2.29 22.10 1.58
N VAL A 36 2.99 23.08 1.00
CA VAL A 36 4.35 23.47 1.40
C VAL A 36 4.37 24.11 2.79
N GLY A 37 3.33 24.88 3.10
CA GLY A 37 3.19 25.64 4.33
C GLY A 37 4.04 26.91 4.37
N GLU A 38 3.77 27.77 5.35
CA GLU A 38 4.54 29.00 5.55
C GLU A 38 6.03 28.71 5.72
N PHE A 39 6.88 29.45 5.00
CA PHE A 39 8.34 29.26 5.00
C PHE A 39 8.80 27.83 4.73
N ASN A 40 8.05 27.07 3.94
CA ASN A 40 8.29 25.64 3.63
C ASN A 40 8.25 24.73 4.87
N LYS A 41 7.53 25.09 5.91
CA LYS A 41 7.49 24.38 7.19
C LYS A 41 7.08 22.91 7.02
N ASN A 42 6.01 22.66 6.27
CA ASN A 42 5.50 21.30 6.06
C ASN A 42 6.48 20.47 5.23
N LEU A 43 7.09 21.10 4.22
CA LEU A 43 8.08 20.46 3.37
C LEU A 43 9.34 20.05 4.16
N LYS A 44 9.84 20.96 5.03
CA LYS A 44 10.98 20.67 5.92
C LYS A 44 10.68 19.52 6.91
N GLU A 45 9.45 19.44 7.40
CA GLU A 45 9.06 18.34 8.28
C GLU A 45 9.01 17.01 7.52
N LEU A 46 8.49 17.00 6.28
CA LEU A 46 8.54 15.82 5.40
C LEU A 46 9.99 15.40 5.10
N GLU A 47 10.90 16.35 4.81
CA GLU A 47 12.33 16.05 4.62
C GLU A 47 12.94 15.34 5.82
N LYS A 48 12.67 15.86 7.03
CA LYS A 48 13.17 15.31 8.27
C LYS A 48 12.67 13.89 8.52
N ILE A 49 11.36 13.65 8.34
CA ILE A 49 10.74 12.35 8.59
C ILE A 49 11.20 11.31 7.56
N THR A 50 11.30 11.69 6.30
CA THR A 50 11.63 10.78 5.19
C THR A 50 13.12 10.67 4.90
N GLN A 51 13.94 11.51 5.54
CA GLN A 51 15.39 11.62 5.29
C GLN A 51 15.70 11.81 3.79
N SER A 52 14.92 12.63 3.12
CA SER A 52 14.99 12.90 1.68
C SER A 52 15.15 14.39 1.43
N ASN A 53 15.63 14.78 0.25
CA ASN A 53 15.78 16.17 -0.11
C ASN A 53 14.56 16.62 -0.93
N LEU A 54 13.86 17.64 -0.45
CA LEU A 54 12.66 18.22 -1.07
C LEU A 54 12.89 19.69 -1.38
N TYR A 55 12.63 20.09 -2.62
CA TYR A 55 12.83 21.47 -3.07
C TYR A 55 11.54 22.00 -3.69
N SER A 56 11.05 23.13 -3.18
CA SER A 56 9.98 23.88 -3.84
C SER A 56 10.58 24.83 -4.88
N ARG A 57 10.15 24.72 -6.14
CA ARG A 57 10.61 25.58 -7.23
C ARG A 57 9.46 25.87 -8.19
N GLY A 58 9.11 27.17 -8.29
CA GLY A 58 7.97 27.61 -9.10
C GLY A 58 6.68 26.93 -8.62
N ASN A 59 5.98 26.26 -9.51
CA ASN A 59 4.74 25.53 -9.22
C ASN A 59 4.97 24.03 -8.92
N SER A 60 6.18 23.63 -8.56
CA SER A 60 6.52 22.22 -8.36
C SER A 60 7.34 21.97 -7.10
N ILE A 61 7.22 20.74 -6.59
CA ILE A 61 8.08 20.17 -5.57
C ILE A 61 8.96 19.13 -6.25
N LEU A 62 10.28 19.32 -6.18
CA LEU A 62 11.27 18.35 -6.65
C LEU A 62 11.71 17.47 -5.47
N ILE A 63 11.62 16.16 -5.65
CA ILE A 63 11.99 15.15 -4.68
C ILE A 63 13.24 14.42 -5.19
N LYS A 64 14.30 14.41 -4.40
CA LYS A 64 15.54 13.67 -4.70
C LYS A 64 15.76 12.62 -3.63
N SER A 65 15.46 11.37 -3.97
CA SER A 65 15.65 10.22 -3.07
C SER A 65 15.71 8.92 -3.88
N ASN A 66 15.74 7.78 -3.20
CA ASN A 66 15.57 6.50 -3.88
C ASN A 66 14.10 6.32 -4.34
N PHE A 67 13.89 5.41 -5.29
CA PHE A 67 12.56 5.16 -5.87
C PHE A 67 11.49 4.87 -4.81
N LYS A 68 11.83 4.10 -3.79
CA LYS A 68 10.92 3.73 -2.70
C LYS A 68 10.47 4.94 -1.88
N ASN A 69 11.41 5.78 -1.47
CA ASN A 69 11.10 7.00 -0.74
C ASN A 69 10.32 8.00 -1.61
N ASN A 70 10.64 8.08 -2.91
CA ASN A 70 9.89 8.92 -3.85
C ASN A 70 8.40 8.52 -3.89
N GLU A 71 8.08 7.22 -3.90
CA GLU A 71 6.69 6.76 -3.86
C GLU A 71 5.98 7.07 -2.53
N ILE A 72 6.68 6.92 -1.39
CA ILE A 72 6.14 7.30 -0.09
C ILE A 72 5.83 8.80 -0.06
N ILE A 73 6.77 9.64 -0.49
CA ILE A 73 6.62 11.09 -0.47
C ILE A 73 5.54 11.54 -1.47
N LYS A 74 5.48 10.96 -2.66
CA LYS A 74 4.42 11.17 -3.64
C LYS A 74 3.03 10.99 -3.02
N ASN A 75 2.83 9.85 -2.37
CA ASN A 75 1.56 9.52 -1.72
C ASN A 75 1.29 10.43 -0.51
N ALA A 76 2.32 10.81 0.25
CA ALA A 76 2.18 11.76 1.34
C ALA A 76 1.76 13.15 0.83
N ILE A 77 2.37 13.66 -0.23
CA ILE A 77 1.98 14.94 -0.85
C ILE A 77 0.55 14.88 -1.39
N GLN A 78 0.16 13.78 -2.03
CA GLN A 78 -1.23 13.57 -2.47
C GLN A 78 -2.21 13.65 -1.29
N PHE A 79 -1.90 12.95 -0.21
CA PHE A 79 -2.72 12.96 1.01
C PHE A 79 -2.82 14.36 1.61
N LEU A 80 -1.71 15.09 1.69
CA LEU A 80 -1.70 16.46 2.23
C LEU A 80 -2.49 17.44 1.33
N ALA A 81 -2.41 17.27 0.01
CA ALA A 81 -3.22 18.03 -0.94
C ALA A 81 -4.72 17.77 -0.71
N ASP A 82 -5.11 16.52 -0.51
CA ASP A 82 -6.49 16.12 -0.21
C ASP A 82 -6.95 16.74 1.11
N GLN A 83 -6.10 16.71 2.15
CA GLN A 83 -6.41 17.34 3.44
C GLN A 83 -6.60 18.85 3.32
N PHE A 84 -5.73 19.53 2.58
CA PHE A 84 -5.85 20.97 2.38
C PHE A 84 -7.13 21.34 1.62
N ILE A 85 -7.49 20.59 0.58
CA ILE A 85 -8.74 20.81 -0.18
C ILE A 85 -9.97 20.61 0.70
N ASN A 86 -9.95 19.61 1.58
CA ASN A 86 -11.10 19.29 2.41
C ASN A 86 -11.23 20.17 3.65
N ASN A 87 -10.10 20.51 4.28
CA ASN A 87 -10.08 21.16 5.60
C ASN A 87 -9.57 22.61 5.55
N GLY A 88 -8.98 23.06 4.44
CA GLY A 88 -8.39 24.39 4.29
C GLY A 88 -7.08 24.60 5.02
N SER A 89 -6.57 23.60 5.75
CA SER A 89 -5.31 23.69 6.51
C SER A 89 -4.66 22.32 6.68
N ILE A 90 -3.36 22.32 6.96
CA ILE A 90 -2.57 21.14 7.27
C ILE A 90 -1.92 21.33 8.65
N GLU A 91 -2.12 20.39 9.54
CA GLU A 91 -1.51 20.35 10.86
C GLU A 91 -0.31 19.38 10.89
N ASN A 92 0.57 19.50 11.89
CA ASN A 92 1.73 18.60 12.04
C ASN A 92 1.31 17.13 12.15
N LYS A 93 0.17 16.84 12.79
CA LYS A 93 -0.37 15.47 12.85
C LYS A 93 -0.71 14.89 11.47
N ASP A 94 -1.13 15.73 10.53
CA ASP A 94 -1.46 15.30 9.17
C ASP A 94 -0.20 14.92 8.41
N ILE A 95 0.91 15.64 8.63
CA ILE A 95 2.22 15.35 8.02
C ILE A 95 2.73 13.99 8.52
N LEU A 96 2.72 13.75 9.83
CA LEU A 96 3.10 12.47 10.42
C LEU A 96 2.22 11.34 9.90
N SER A 97 0.90 11.52 9.92
CA SER A 97 -0.06 10.52 9.44
C SER A 97 0.09 10.21 7.95
N SER A 98 0.45 11.21 7.14
CA SER A 98 0.67 11.03 5.71
C SER A 98 1.82 10.07 5.42
N VAL A 99 2.92 10.17 6.17
CA VAL A 99 4.09 9.30 6.01
C VAL A 99 3.85 7.93 6.65
N ASP A 100 3.33 7.89 7.89
CA ASP A 100 3.09 6.64 8.61
C ASP A 100 2.12 5.72 7.87
N LYS A 101 1.05 6.26 7.32
CA LYS A 101 0.08 5.50 6.52
C LYS A 101 0.73 4.76 5.34
N PHE A 102 1.70 5.38 4.69
CA PHE A 102 2.37 4.80 3.53
C PHE A 102 3.60 3.99 3.92
N MET A 103 4.31 4.33 5.00
CA MET A 103 5.37 3.50 5.58
C MET A 103 4.83 2.19 6.16
N ILE A 104 3.65 2.19 6.78
CA ILE A 104 2.96 1.00 7.27
C ILE A 104 2.53 0.14 6.09
N ASN A 105 1.97 0.72 5.04
CA ASN A 105 1.63 0.02 3.81
C ASN A 105 2.86 -0.56 3.10
N GLU A 106 3.99 0.14 3.12
CA GLU A 106 5.26 -0.35 2.58
C GLU A 106 5.89 -1.43 3.46
N LYS A 107 5.81 -1.30 4.78
CA LYS A 107 6.19 -2.39 5.71
C LYS A 107 5.26 -3.59 5.55
N ALA A 108 3.98 -3.37 5.26
CA ALA A 108 3.02 -4.44 4.94
C ALA A 108 3.25 -5.02 3.53
N LYS A 109 3.76 -4.24 2.56
CA LYS A 109 4.18 -4.73 1.23
C LYS A 109 5.55 -5.42 1.27
N ASN A 110 6.49 -4.97 2.11
CA ASN A 110 7.79 -5.61 2.32
C ASN A 110 7.74 -6.76 3.33
N ASN A 111 6.82 -6.76 4.28
CA ASN A 111 6.28 -7.97 4.85
C ASN A 111 5.41 -8.56 3.74
N ASN A 112 6.05 -9.31 2.83
CA ASN A 112 5.39 -9.95 1.71
C ASN A 112 3.95 -10.28 2.09
N VAL A 113 2.98 -9.84 1.30
CA VAL A 113 1.55 -10.22 1.44
C VAL A 113 1.41 -11.74 1.59
N THR A 114 2.45 -12.47 1.16
CA THR A 114 2.65 -13.90 1.34
C THR A 114 2.79 -14.34 2.80
N ASP A 115 3.22 -13.47 3.72
CA ASP A 115 3.44 -13.88 5.12
C ASP A 115 2.15 -13.79 5.97
N ILE A 116 1.17 -13.00 5.53
CA ILE A 116 -0.13 -12.89 6.22
C ILE A 116 -1.01 -14.09 5.84
N ILE A 117 -1.48 -14.82 6.85
CA ILE A 117 -2.40 -15.95 6.66
C ILE A 117 -3.83 -15.42 6.83
N LYS A 118 -4.57 -15.30 5.74
CA LYS A 118 -5.97 -14.83 5.74
C LYS A 118 -6.91 -16.01 5.91
N THR A 119 -7.35 -16.28 7.13
CA THR A 119 -8.40 -17.28 7.39
C THR A 119 -9.79 -16.65 7.21
N PRO A 120 -10.88 -17.46 7.05
CA PRO A 120 -12.23 -16.93 6.94
C PRO A 120 -12.69 -16.07 8.13
N LYS A 121 -12.12 -16.31 9.33
CA LYS A 121 -12.50 -15.57 10.54
C LYS A 121 -11.57 -14.41 10.89
N LYS A 122 -10.28 -14.51 10.58
CA LYS A 122 -9.29 -13.48 10.91
C LYS A 122 -8.00 -13.58 10.11
N SER A 123 -7.26 -12.48 10.06
CA SER A 123 -5.88 -12.46 9.53
C SER A 123 -4.89 -12.79 10.65
N ILE A 124 -3.97 -13.70 10.39
CA ILE A 124 -2.90 -14.10 11.31
C ILE A 124 -1.60 -13.54 10.76
N ILE A 125 -0.91 -12.74 11.57
CA ILE A 125 0.35 -12.10 11.21
C ILE A 125 1.47 -12.78 12.00
N PRO A 126 2.48 -13.38 11.34
CA PRO A 126 3.66 -13.90 12.00
C PRO A 126 4.40 -12.79 12.76
N ARG A 127 4.79 -13.07 14.00
CA ARG A 127 5.38 -12.07 14.91
C ARG A 127 6.91 -11.98 14.82
N SER A 128 7.58 -13.02 14.35
CA SER A 128 9.04 -13.07 14.22
C SER A 128 9.47 -13.44 12.81
N GLU A 129 10.71 -13.11 12.43
CA GLU A 129 11.26 -13.48 11.12
C GLU A 129 11.26 -15.00 10.92
N LYS A 130 11.60 -15.79 11.96
CA LYS A 130 11.55 -17.27 11.90
C LYS A 130 10.13 -17.79 11.61
N GLN A 131 9.10 -17.15 12.18
CA GLN A 131 7.71 -17.49 11.86
C GLN A 131 7.35 -17.11 10.42
N LYS A 132 7.85 -15.99 9.89
CA LYS A 132 7.63 -15.59 8.49
C LYS A 132 8.31 -16.58 7.53
N GLU A 133 9.57 -16.94 7.79
CA GLU A 133 10.28 -17.96 7.02
C GLU A 133 9.51 -19.30 7.02
N TYR A 134 9.01 -19.69 8.17
CA TYR A 134 8.20 -20.91 8.30
C TYR A 134 6.91 -20.85 7.47
N VAL A 135 6.19 -19.72 7.50
CA VAL A 135 4.98 -19.53 6.67
C VAL A 135 5.30 -19.56 5.18
N ARG A 136 6.43 -18.95 4.75
CA ARG A 136 6.89 -19.02 3.36
C ARG A 136 7.21 -20.45 2.94
N ALA A 137 7.95 -21.18 3.79
CA ALA A 137 8.26 -22.58 3.55
C ALA A 137 7.00 -23.44 3.42
N LEU A 138 6.00 -23.26 4.32
CA LEU A 138 4.71 -23.95 4.28
C LEU A 138 3.92 -23.74 2.97
N ARG A 139 4.18 -22.65 2.25
CA ARG A 139 3.51 -22.33 0.99
C ARG A 139 4.26 -22.79 -0.27
N GLN A 140 5.56 -23.02 -0.14
CA GLN A 140 6.46 -23.24 -1.28
C GLN A 140 7.01 -24.66 -1.35
N SER A 141 6.95 -25.42 -0.24
CA SER A 141 7.57 -26.73 -0.16
C SER A 141 6.53 -27.83 0.00
N ASP A 142 6.76 -28.96 -0.64
CA ASP A 142 5.86 -30.13 -0.56
C ASP A 142 5.97 -30.83 0.80
N ILE A 143 7.17 -30.83 1.39
CA ILE A 143 7.44 -31.45 2.69
C ILE A 143 8.28 -30.49 3.55
N ILE A 144 7.88 -30.29 4.80
CA ILE A 144 8.59 -29.44 5.75
C ILE A 144 8.76 -30.16 7.07
N ILE A 145 9.99 -30.15 7.57
CA ILE A 145 10.36 -30.62 8.89
C ILE A 145 10.69 -29.40 9.76
N SER A 146 9.86 -29.12 10.78
CA SER A 146 10.05 -27.98 11.67
C SER A 146 10.47 -28.45 13.07
N ALA A 147 11.71 -28.19 13.43
CA ALA A 147 12.26 -28.43 14.76
C ALA A 147 12.29 -27.12 15.57
N GLY A 148 12.03 -27.20 16.86
CA GLY A 148 12.10 -26.05 17.76
C GLY A 148 11.29 -26.27 19.05
N PRO A 149 11.50 -25.40 20.08
CA PRO A 149 10.85 -25.54 21.37
C PRO A 149 9.32 -25.47 21.28
N ALA A 150 8.65 -26.06 22.27
CA ALA A 150 7.18 -25.98 22.37
C ALA A 150 6.72 -24.52 22.54
N GLY A 151 5.48 -24.23 22.16
CA GLY A 151 4.89 -22.89 22.32
C GLY A 151 5.28 -21.83 21.30
N THR A 152 6.14 -22.14 20.32
CA THR A 152 6.57 -21.17 19.29
C THR A 152 5.57 -20.96 18.14
N GLY A 153 4.40 -21.59 18.21
CA GLY A 153 3.31 -21.41 17.23
C GLY A 153 3.43 -22.26 15.96
N LYS A 154 4.35 -23.23 15.89
CA LYS A 154 4.56 -24.08 14.70
C LYS A 154 3.29 -24.74 14.19
N THR A 155 2.63 -25.52 15.02
CA THR A 155 1.38 -26.24 14.68
C THR A 155 0.26 -25.27 14.34
N PHE A 156 0.13 -24.19 15.09
CA PHE A 156 -0.89 -23.16 14.83
C PHE A 156 -0.73 -22.52 13.43
N LEU A 157 0.50 -22.15 13.06
CA LEU A 157 0.78 -21.58 11.75
C LEU A 157 0.60 -22.59 10.62
N ALA A 158 1.03 -23.84 10.81
CA ALA A 158 0.83 -24.92 9.83
C ALA A 158 -0.66 -25.18 9.56
N VAL A 159 -1.46 -25.30 10.60
CA VAL A 159 -2.92 -25.48 10.46
C VAL A 159 -3.57 -24.28 9.78
N ALA A 160 -3.18 -23.06 10.15
CA ALA A 160 -3.72 -21.85 9.56
C ALA A 160 -3.41 -21.74 8.05
N VAL A 161 -2.18 -22.06 7.64
CA VAL A 161 -1.80 -22.10 6.21
C VAL A 161 -2.56 -23.20 5.48
N GLY A 162 -2.64 -24.40 6.03
CA GLY A 162 -3.38 -25.53 5.46
C GLY A 162 -4.86 -25.20 5.23
N LEU A 163 -5.52 -24.58 6.21
CA LEU A 163 -6.92 -24.17 6.09
C LEU A 163 -7.13 -23.12 4.98
N THR A 164 -6.21 -22.17 4.82
CA THR A 164 -6.34 -21.16 3.75
C THR A 164 -6.11 -21.76 2.37
N THR A 165 -5.15 -22.66 2.22
CA THR A 165 -4.89 -23.37 0.97
C THR A 165 -6.07 -24.23 0.57
N PHE A 166 -6.64 -24.97 1.52
CA PHE A 166 -7.82 -25.79 1.30
C PHE A 166 -9.05 -24.96 0.90
N ALA A 167 -9.29 -23.85 1.60
CA ALA A 167 -10.40 -22.95 1.27
C ALA A 167 -10.26 -22.32 -0.13
N GLN A 168 -9.04 -21.99 -0.56
CA GLN A 168 -8.76 -21.49 -1.91
C GLN A 168 -9.00 -22.57 -2.97
N MET A 169 -8.57 -23.79 -2.72
CA MET A 169 -8.80 -24.92 -3.63
C MET A 169 -10.30 -25.20 -3.80
N PHE A 170 -11.08 -25.18 -2.73
CA PHE A 170 -12.55 -25.33 -2.77
C PHE A 170 -13.23 -24.23 -3.58
N LYS A 171 -12.75 -22.98 -3.45
CA LYS A 171 -13.26 -21.83 -4.22
C LYS A 171 -12.98 -21.98 -5.72
N LEU A 172 -11.80 -22.47 -6.08
CA LEU A 172 -11.43 -22.75 -7.47
C LEU A 172 -12.27 -23.89 -8.08
N LEU A 173 -12.47 -24.97 -7.35
CA LEU A 173 -13.32 -26.10 -7.78
C LEU A 173 -14.78 -25.64 -7.98
N ARG A 174 -15.31 -24.80 -7.09
CA ARG A 174 -16.66 -24.25 -7.22
C ARG A 174 -16.81 -23.31 -8.41
N LEU A 175 -15.78 -22.48 -8.71
CA LEU A 175 -15.77 -21.63 -9.90
C LEU A 175 -15.65 -22.46 -11.19
N GLY A 176 -14.85 -23.52 -11.17
CA GLY A 176 -14.70 -24.46 -12.31
C GLY A 176 -16.01 -25.18 -12.64
N THR A 177 -16.77 -25.64 -11.63
CA THR A 177 -18.09 -26.24 -11.83
C THR A 177 -19.13 -25.25 -12.34
N LEU A 178 -19.10 -24.00 -11.95
CA LEU A 178 -19.99 -22.97 -12.48
C LEU A 178 -19.69 -22.63 -13.95
N THR A 179 -18.44 -22.67 -14.36
CA THR A 179 -18.03 -22.43 -15.76
C THR A 179 -18.44 -23.60 -16.67
N ILE A 180 -18.38 -24.83 -16.19
CA ILE A 180 -18.81 -26.03 -16.96
C ILE A 180 -20.31 -26.09 -17.14
N THR A 181 -21.09 -25.66 -16.17
CA THR A 181 -22.57 -25.63 -16.29
C THR A 181 -23.09 -24.49 -17.17
N SER A 182 -22.26 -23.48 -17.47
CA SER A 182 -22.64 -22.38 -18.37
C SER A 182 -22.42 -22.69 -19.86
N ILE A 183 -21.75 -23.81 -20.20
CA ILE A 183 -21.61 -24.28 -21.58
C ILE A 183 -22.72 -25.29 -21.87
N HIS A 184 -23.97 -24.84 -21.79
CA HIS A 184 -25.08 -25.58 -22.37
C HIS A 184 -25.29 -25.07 -23.78
N LEU A 185 -24.82 -25.85 -24.75
CA LEU A 185 -25.01 -25.65 -26.19
C LEU A 185 -26.50 -25.50 -26.50
N PRO A 186 -26.92 -24.56 -27.36
CA PRO A 186 -28.27 -24.53 -27.87
C PRO A 186 -28.44 -25.75 -28.84
N LEU A 187 -29.22 -26.71 -28.42
CA LEU A 187 -29.76 -27.73 -29.34
C LEU A 187 -30.61 -27.01 -30.40
N LYS A 188 -30.09 -26.99 -31.64
CA LYS A 188 -30.91 -26.68 -32.80
C LYS A 188 -31.95 -27.77 -32.95
N SER A 189 -33.19 -27.43 -32.72
CA SER A 189 -34.34 -28.20 -33.21
C SER A 189 -34.40 -28.08 -34.72
N ALA A 190 -34.41 -29.22 -35.40
CA ALA A 190 -34.73 -29.37 -36.81
C ALA A 190 -36.23 -29.06 -37.05
#